data_bdce7e4777c045f370138ed6ae7740df
#
_entry.id   bdce7e4777c045f370138ed6ae7740df
#
_cell.length_a   1.000
_cell.length_b   1.000
_cell.length_c   1.000
_cell.angle_alpha   90.00
_cell.angle_beta   90.00
_cell.angle_gamma   90.00
#
_symmetry.space_group_name_H-M   'P 1'
#
loop_
_entity.id
_entity.type
_entity.pdbx_description
1 polymer ?
#
loop_
_entity_poly.entity_id
_entity_poly.type
_entity_poly.pdbx_seq_one_letter_code
_entity_poly.pdbx_strand_id
1 'polypeptide(L)'
;LHGVLQALLARTRTIEIDVPDLIDIADPFDGYVRGVPIAPFLPPLLAACGVPTVSNGVSSMGPKYGITAHRVLGAAGCPVGLTLESAARQIADNDIGWSYVDQSQACPALYRLLELRTRIVKRPCLTTLEVLLGPMRAKRTHLMTGYVHKPYPPIYTELARLAGYSSAMVVRGIEGGVIPSLNQVSKYFSYQD
;
A
#
# COMPACT_ATOMS: atom_id res chain seq x y z
N LEU A 1 -3.81 -2.86 18.43
CA LEU A 1 -3.24 -2.80 17.06
C LEU A 1 -1.74 -3.07 17.06
N HIS A 2 -0.94 -2.51 18.00
CA HIS A 2 0.52 -2.65 18.06
C HIS A 2 0.99 -4.11 17.98
N GLY A 3 0.55 -4.98 18.89
CA GLY A 3 0.98 -6.38 18.91
C GLY A 3 0.64 -7.15 17.63
N VAL A 4 -0.50 -6.85 17.02
CA VAL A 4 -0.87 -7.46 15.73
C VAL A 4 0.03 -6.95 14.62
N LEU A 5 0.32 -5.64 14.58
CA LEU A 5 1.26 -5.06 13.62
C LEU A 5 2.65 -5.69 13.74
N GLN A 6 3.19 -5.79 14.95
CA GLN A 6 4.49 -6.43 15.19
C GLN A 6 4.51 -7.90 14.73
N ALA A 7 3.44 -8.65 15.01
CA ALA A 7 3.32 -10.03 14.56
C ALA A 7 3.26 -10.15 13.03
N LEU A 8 2.62 -9.20 12.33
CA LEU A 8 2.57 -9.15 10.89
C LEU A 8 3.92 -8.75 10.28
N LEU A 9 4.57 -7.72 10.84
CA LEU A 9 5.91 -7.29 10.39
C LEU A 9 6.93 -8.44 10.52
N ALA A 10 6.90 -9.18 11.63
CA ALA A 10 7.76 -10.35 11.84
C ALA A 10 7.50 -11.50 10.85
N ARG A 11 6.38 -11.51 10.13
CA ARG A 11 6.00 -12.50 9.11
C ARG A 11 6.06 -11.95 7.69
N THR A 12 6.35 -10.67 7.55
CA THR A 12 6.50 -10.01 6.25
C THR A 12 7.94 -10.16 5.77
N ARG A 13 8.11 -10.62 4.56
CA ARG A 13 9.40 -10.60 3.88
C ARG A 13 9.66 -9.17 3.41
N THR A 14 10.82 -8.65 3.77
CA THR A 14 11.23 -7.30 3.40
C THR A 14 12.54 -7.35 2.62
N ILE A 15 12.65 -6.55 1.57
CA ILE A 15 13.90 -6.34 0.82
C ILE A 15 14.30 -4.89 0.95
N GLU A 16 15.56 -4.65 1.30
CA GLU A 16 16.18 -3.34 1.25
C GLU A 16 16.70 -3.07 -0.15
N ILE A 17 16.39 -1.88 -0.66
CA ILE A 17 16.75 -1.40 -2.00
C ILE A 17 17.74 -0.26 -1.82
N ASP A 18 18.82 -0.28 -2.59
CA ASP A 18 19.85 0.76 -2.55
C ASP A 18 19.39 2.03 -3.32
N VAL A 19 18.39 2.70 -2.75
CA VAL A 19 17.94 4.03 -3.19
C VAL A 19 17.81 4.92 -1.96
N PRO A 20 18.02 6.26 -2.11
CA PRO A 20 17.97 7.17 -0.96
C PRO A 20 16.57 7.28 -0.35
N ASP A 21 15.56 7.34 -1.20
CA ASP A 21 14.16 7.51 -0.83
C ASP A 21 13.27 6.55 -1.61
N LEU A 22 12.22 6.03 -0.96
CA LEU A 22 11.21 5.18 -1.57
C LEU A 22 9.83 5.62 -1.08
N ILE A 23 8.89 5.82 -1.98
CA ILE A 23 7.48 6.00 -1.61
C ILE A 23 6.77 4.65 -1.67
N ASP A 24 6.13 4.24 -0.58
CA ASP A 24 5.24 3.09 -0.49
C ASP A 24 3.78 3.59 -0.57
N ILE A 25 3.12 3.30 -1.68
CA ILE A 25 1.72 3.66 -1.90
C ILE A 25 0.83 2.49 -1.51
N ALA A 26 0.14 2.64 -0.40
CA ALA A 26 -0.77 1.64 0.13
C ALA A 26 -2.24 2.07 -0.07
N ASP A 27 -2.79 1.67 -1.19
CA ASP A 27 -4.19 1.88 -1.57
C ASP A 27 -5.10 0.80 -0.93
N PRO A 28 -6.45 0.96 -0.86
CA PRO A 28 -7.32 -0.04 -0.27
C PRO A 28 -7.22 -1.41 -0.96
N PHE A 29 -6.83 -2.43 -0.21
CA PHE A 29 -6.67 -3.79 -0.73
C PHE A 29 -8.01 -4.44 -1.16
N ASP A 30 -9.14 -3.99 -0.59
CA ASP A 30 -10.48 -4.43 -1.00
C ASP A 30 -11.02 -3.70 -2.25
N GLY A 31 -10.24 -2.78 -2.81
CA GLY A 31 -10.48 -2.11 -4.08
C GLY A 31 -11.58 -1.04 -4.04
N TYR A 32 -11.97 -0.60 -5.22
CA TYR A 32 -12.97 0.45 -5.47
C TYR A 32 -14.25 -0.11 -6.06
N VAL A 33 -15.41 0.39 -5.64
CA VAL A 33 -16.73 0.03 -6.17
C VAL A 33 -17.52 1.25 -6.68
N ARG A 34 -17.12 2.46 -6.30
CA ARG A 34 -17.82 3.72 -6.65
C ARG A 34 -16.96 4.67 -7.45
N GLY A 35 -15.65 4.64 -7.23
CA GLY A 35 -14.69 5.53 -7.87
C GLY A 35 -13.95 4.85 -9.01
N VAL A 36 -13.38 5.66 -9.90
CA VAL A 36 -12.42 5.15 -10.90
C VAL A 36 -11.08 4.90 -10.19
N PRO A 37 -10.52 3.69 -10.25
CA PRO A 37 -9.28 3.34 -9.57
C PRO A 37 -8.07 3.87 -10.35
N ILE A 38 -7.73 5.15 -10.20
CA ILE A 38 -6.57 5.79 -10.86
C ILE A 38 -5.30 5.72 -10.03
N ALA A 39 -5.39 5.47 -8.74
CA ALA A 39 -4.25 5.35 -7.83
C ALA A 39 -3.17 4.34 -8.30
N PRO A 40 -3.50 3.22 -8.96
CA PRO A 40 -2.50 2.28 -9.49
C PRO A 40 -1.51 2.88 -10.48
N PHE A 41 -1.85 4.01 -11.13
CA PHE A 41 -0.97 4.72 -12.06
C PHE A 41 -0.07 5.76 -11.37
N LEU A 42 -0.23 5.97 -10.08
CA LEU A 42 0.60 6.91 -9.33
C LEU A 42 2.07 6.45 -9.21
N PRO A 43 2.38 5.16 -8.97
CA PRO A 43 3.76 4.70 -8.94
C PRO A 43 4.56 5.01 -10.21
N PRO A 44 4.12 4.64 -11.43
CA PRO A 44 4.86 4.97 -12.65
C PRO A 44 4.96 6.49 -12.87
N LEU A 45 3.96 7.27 -12.47
CA LEU A 45 4.01 8.72 -12.60
C LEU A 45 5.08 9.33 -11.68
N LEU A 46 5.18 8.89 -10.43
CA LEU A 46 6.20 9.34 -9.50
C LEU A 46 7.60 8.91 -9.93
N ALA A 47 7.73 7.67 -10.42
CA ALA A 47 8.98 7.19 -10.98
C ALA A 47 9.45 8.03 -12.18
N ALA A 48 8.54 8.41 -13.08
CA ALA A 48 8.84 9.33 -14.19
C ALA A 48 9.26 10.74 -13.71
N CYS A 49 8.91 11.11 -12.47
CA CYS A 49 9.39 12.31 -11.80
C CYS A 49 10.72 12.09 -11.03
N GLY A 50 11.34 10.93 -11.17
CA GLY A 50 12.60 10.58 -10.51
C GLY A 50 12.45 10.11 -9.05
N VAL A 51 11.24 9.70 -8.64
CA VAL A 51 10.99 9.24 -7.27
C VAL A 51 10.68 7.73 -7.27
N PRO A 52 11.60 6.88 -6.79
CA PRO A 52 11.37 5.45 -6.68
C PRO A 52 10.12 5.13 -5.88
N THR A 53 9.28 4.23 -6.39
CA THR A 53 7.96 4.01 -5.81
C THR A 53 7.57 2.53 -5.85
N VAL A 54 6.95 2.06 -4.77
CA VAL A 54 6.28 0.75 -4.73
C VAL A 54 4.80 0.91 -4.42
N SER A 55 3.97 0.04 -4.98
CA SER A 55 2.62 -0.20 -4.50
C SER A 55 2.42 -1.67 -4.17
N ASN A 56 1.47 -1.96 -3.30
CA ASN A 56 1.18 -3.32 -2.88
C ASN A 56 -0.32 -3.56 -2.76
N GLY A 57 -0.73 -4.85 -2.81
CA GLY A 57 -2.14 -5.21 -2.75
C GLY A 57 -2.39 -6.68 -2.97
N VAL A 58 -3.62 -7.00 -3.37
CA VAL A 58 -4.07 -8.37 -3.69
C VAL A 58 -4.98 -8.35 -4.92
N SER A 59 -5.15 -9.52 -5.54
CA SER A 59 -6.04 -9.67 -6.70
C SER A 59 -7.51 -9.44 -6.36
N SER A 60 -7.95 -9.86 -5.16
CA SER A 60 -9.32 -9.70 -4.69
C SER A 60 -9.40 -9.87 -3.19
N MET A 61 -10.22 -9.06 -2.53
CA MET A 61 -10.43 -9.12 -1.08
C MET A 61 -11.80 -8.58 -0.68
N GLY A 62 -12.41 -9.23 0.32
CA GLY A 62 -13.59 -8.70 1.00
C GLY A 62 -13.29 -7.56 1.98
N PRO A 63 -14.30 -6.81 2.41
CA PRO A 63 -15.71 -7.04 2.11
C PRO A 63 -16.20 -6.43 0.79
N LYS A 64 -15.47 -5.48 0.16
CA LYS A 64 -15.96 -4.79 -1.04
C LYS A 64 -15.87 -5.64 -2.31
N TYR A 65 -14.83 -6.47 -2.44
CA TYR A 65 -14.51 -7.18 -3.69
C TYR A 65 -14.48 -6.25 -4.92
N GLY A 66 -13.99 -5.03 -4.69
CA GLY A 66 -13.90 -3.99 -5.70
C GLY A 66 -12.78 -4.21 -6.71
N ILE A 67 -12.57 -3.19 -7.55
CA ILE A 67 -11.47 -3.17 -8.51
C ILE A 67 -10.19 -2.78 -7.76
N THR A 68 -9.26 -3.73 -7.64
CA THR A 68 -8.00 -3.57 -6.92
C THR A 68 -6.89 -3.04 -7.83
N ALA A 69 -5.82 -2.52 -7.24
CA ALA A 69 -4.60 -2.13 -7.97
C ALA A 69 -4.04 -3.31 -8.80
N HIS A 70 -4.03 -4.51 -8.24
CA HIS A 70 -3.63 -5.73 -8.93
C HIS A 70 -4.38 -5.94 -10.26
N ARG A 71 -5.71 -5.80 -10.21
CA ARG A 71 -6.55 -6.00 -11.41
C ARG A 71 -6.35 -4.91 -12.45
N VAL A 72 -6.21 -3.65 -12.03
CA VAL A 72 -5.98 -2.52 -12.94
C VAL A 72 -4.63 -2.68 -13.64
N LEU A 73 -3.56 -2.91 -12.89
CA LEU A 73 -2.22 -3.06 -13.42
C LEU A 73 -2.11 -4.30 -14.32
N GLY A 74 -2.72 -5.43 -13.93
CA GLY A 74 -2.77 -6.62 -14.76
C GLY A 74 -3.50 -6.39 -16.09
N ALA A 75 -4.62 -5.66 -16.06
CA ALA A 75 -5.36 -5.28 -17.28
C ALA A 75 -4.56 -4.31 -18.18
N ALA A 76 -3.71 -3.48 -17.58
CA ALA A 76 -2.77 -2.60 -18.30
C ALA A 76 -1.52 -3.33 -18.83
N GLY A 77 -1.41 -4.65 -18.64
CA GLY A 77 -0.26 -5.44 -19.09
C GLY A 77 0.96 -5.37 -18.17
N CYS A 78 0.84 -4.76 -16.98
CA CYS A 78 1.93 -4.70 -16.03
C CYS A 78 2.08 -6.04 -15.29
N PRO A 79 3.32 -6.47 -14.96
CA PRO A 79 3.55 -7.70 -14.20
C PRO A 79 3.10 -7.52 -12.75
N VAL A 80 2.08 -8.28 -12.33
CA VAL A 80 1.53 -8.21 -10.95
C VAL A 80 1.91 -9.41 -10.08
N GLY A 81 2.60 -10.40 -10.63
CA GLY A 81 3.02 -11.61 -9.93
C GLY A 81 4.54 -11.72 -9.74
N LEU A 82 5.26 -10.59 -9.69
CA LEU A 82 6.71 -10.59 -9.51
C LEU A 82 7.11 -11.13 -8.15
N THR A 83 8.27 -11.80 -8.10
CA THR A 83 8.94 -12.06 -6.82
C THR A 83 9.42 -10.76 -6.20
N LEU A 84 9.66 -10.76 -4.89
CA LEU A 84 10.16 -9.56 -4.20
C LEU A 84 11.50 -9.09 -4.79
N GLU A 85 12.38 -10.02 -5.14
CA GLU A 85 13.68 -9.74 -5.73
C GLU A 85 13.55 -9.09 -7.12
N SER A 86 12.59 -9.54 -7.92
CA SER A 86 12.32 -8.95 -9.24
C SER A 86 11.70 -7.56 -9.12
N ALA A 87 10.77 -7.38 -8.17
CA ALA A 87 10.20 -6.08 -7.87
C ALA A 87 11.27 -5.09 -7.37
N ALA A 88 12.17 -5.52 -6.50
CA ALA A 88 13.28 -4.71 -6.01
C ALA A 88 14.20 -4.25 -7.15
N ARG A 89 14.52 -5.15 -8.09
CA ARG A 89 15.33 -4.79 -9.28
C ARG A 89 14.65 -3.74 -10.15
N GLN A 90 13.32 -3.83 -10.37
CA GLN A 90 12.58 -2.83 -11.13
C GLN A 90 12.60 -1.45 -10.47
N ILE A 91 12.48 -1.41 -9.12
CA ILE A 91 12.52 -0.14 -8.38
C ILE A 91 13.90 0.48 -8.43
N ALA A 92 14.96 -0.32 -8.38
CA ALA A 92 16.35 0.13 -8.47
C ALA A 92 16.80 0.51 -9.89
N ASP A 93 16.03 0.12 -10.91
CA ASP A 93 16.32 0.44 -12.31
C ASP A 93 15.87 1.88 -12.60
N ASN A 94 16.81 2.73 -13.02
CA ASN A 94 16.55 4.14 -13.29
C ASN A 94 15.57 4.38 -14.47
N ASP A 95 15.43 3.44 -15.37
CA ASP A 95 14.50 3.54 -16.50
C ASP A 95 13.08 3.10 -16.11
N ILE A 96 12.94 2.32 -15.03
CA ILE A 96 11.65 1.84 -14.52
C ILE A 96 11.24 2.59 -13.26
N GLY A 97 12.02 2.50 -12.19
CA GLY A 97 11.86 3.24 -10.93
C GLY A 97 10.65 2.86 -10.08
N TRP A 98 9.84 1.88 -10.46
CA TRP A 98 8.67 1.46 -9.71
C TRP A 98 8.35 -0.02 -9.87
N SER A 99 7.54 -0.55 -8.94
CA SER A 99 6.99 -1.89 -9.08
C SER A 99 5.71 -2.07 -8.26
N TYR A 100 5.01 -3.17 -8.53
CA TYR A 100 3.89 -3.66 -7.74
C TYR A 100 4.27 -4.96 -7.02
N VAL A 101 3.86 -5.09 -5.76
CA VAL A 101 4.08 -6.29 -4.93
C VAL A 101 2.75 -6.91 -4.52
N ASP A 102 2.55 -8.18 -4.88
CA ASP A 102 1.39 -8.93 -4.37
C ASP A 102 1.61 -9.36 -2.92
N GLN A 103 0.58 -9.23 -2.08
CA GLN A 103 0.64 -9.61 -0.67
C GLN A 103 1.03 -11.08 -0.45
N SER A 104 0.68 -11.97 -1.40
CA SER A 104 1.06 -13.39 -1.33
C SER A 104 2.57 -13.60 -1.34
N GLN A 105 3.31 -12.70 -2.00
CA GLN A 105 4.78 -12.71 -2.05
C GLN A 105 5.37 -12.08 -0.78
N ALA A 106 4.78 -10.97 -0.33
CA ALA A 106 5.29 -10.20 0.81
C ALA A 106 4.96 -10.84 2.16
N CYS A 107 3.70 -11.21 2.38
CA CYS A 107 3.23 -11.77 3.63
C CYS A 107 2.28 -12.95 3.41
N PRO A 108 2.79 -14.14 3.04
CA PRO A 108 1.97 -15.32 2.80
C PRO A 108 1.09 -15.71 4.01
N ALA A 109 1.55 -15.42 5.21
CA ALA A 109 0.81 -15.69 6.44
C ALA A 109 -0.50 -14.88 6.51
N LEU A 110 -0.44 -13.58 6.15
CA LEU A 110 -1.62 -12.72 6.08
C LEU A 110 -2.49 -13.08 4.88
N TYR A 111 -1.89 -13.36 3.73
CA TYR A 111 -2.59 -13.76 2.52
C TYR A 111 -3.49 -15.00 2.75
N ARG A 112 -3.00 -16.00 3.48
CA ARG A 112 -3.79 -17.20 3.83
C ARG A 112 -5.03 -16.90 4.69
N LEU A 113 -5.13 -15.73 5.30
CA LEU A 113 -6.32 -15.31 6.07
C LEU A 113 -7.46 -14.74 5.20
N LEU A 114 -7.30 -14.64 3.88
CA LEU A 114 -8.33 -14.08 2.99
C LEU A 114 -9.67 -14.82 3.12
N GLU A 115 -9.65 -16.17 3.17
CA GLU A 115 -10.86 -16.96 3.35
C GLU A 115 -11.54 -16.67 4.69
N LEU A 116 -10.78 -16.63 5.79
CA LEU A 116 -11.29 -16.26 7.10
C LEU A 116 -11.92 -14.85 7.10
N ARG A 117 -11.28 -13.90 6.45
CA ARG A 117 -11.79 -12.52 6.33
C ARG A 117 -13.10 -12.47 5.56
N THR A 118 -13.27 -13.31 4.55
CA THR A 118 -14.53 -13.47 3.81
C THR A 118 -15.65 -13.92 4.74
N ARG A 119 -15.39 -14.88 5.63
CA ARG A 119 -16.36 -15.39 6.59
C ARG A 119 -16.73 -14.37 7.68
N ILE A 120 -15.83 -13.47 8.04
CA ILE A 120 -16.08 -12.40 9.01
C ILE A 120 -17.04 -11.35 8.44
N VAL A 121 -17.10 -11.16 7.12
CA VAL A 121 -17.96 -10.22 6.37
C VAL A 121 -17.65 -8.74 6.67
N LYS A 122 -17.16 -8.42 7.86
CA LYS A 122 -16.80 -7.07 8.30
C LYS A 122 -15.30 -6.80 8.13
N ARG A 123 -14.93 -5.53 8.06
CA ARG A 123 -13.50 -5.14 8.05
C ARG A 123 -12.85 -5.45 9.39
N PRO A 124 -11.91 -6.40 9.48
CA PRO A 124 -11.13 -6.62 10.68
C PRO A 124 -10.04 -5.54 10.80
N CYS A 125 -9.37 -5.48 11.95
CA CYS A 125 -8.21 -4.59 12.15
C CYS A 125 -7.08 -4.83 11.12
N LEU A 126 -7.01 -6.01 10.53
CA LEU A 126 -6.05 -6.36 9.48
C LEU A 126 -6.12 -5.39 8.28
N THR A 127 -7.32 -4.88 7.94
CA THR A 127 -7.49 -3.90 6.86
C THR A 127 -6.72 -2.59 7.11
N THR A 128 -6.55 -2.21 8.38
CA THR A 128 -5.76 -1.04 8.76
C THR A 128 -4.26 -1.36 8.78
N LEU A 129 -3.89 -2.58 9.12
CA LEU A 129 -2.50 -2.97 9.35
C LEU A 129 -1.78 -3.42 8.08
N GLU A 130 -2.48 -4.02 7.12
CA GLU A 130 -1.89 -4.56 5.90
C GLU A 130 -1.22 -3.48 5.02
N VAL A 131 -1.70 -2.25 5.07
CA VAL A 131 -1.13 -1.10 4.35
C VAL A 131 0.19 -0.59 4.96
N LEU A 132 0.58 -1.12 6.12
CA LEU A 132 1.76 -0.70 6.87
C LEU A 132 2.92 -1.70 6.77
N LEU A 133 2.77 -2.79 6.01
CA LEU A 133 3.75 -3.87 6.02
C LEU A 133 5.07 -3.51 5.34
N GLY A 134 5.05 -2.63 4.35
CA GLY A 134 6.24 -2.12 3.68
C GLY A 134 7.21 -3.21 3.22
N PRO A 135 6.84 -4.01 2.21
CA PRO A 135 7.67 -5.13 1.76
C PRO A 135 8.99 -4.69 1.09
N MET A 136 9.05 -3.44 0.68
CA MET A 136 10.25 -2.80 0.12
C MET A 136 10.68 -1.67 1.02
N ARG A 137 11.97 -1.58 1.31
CA ARG A 137 12.56 -0.57 2.17
C ARG A 137 13.75 0.08 1.46
N ALA A 138 13.96 1.35 1.75
CA ALA A 138 15.10 2.12 1.30
C ALA A 138 15.76 2.78 2.51
N LYS A 139 16.80 3.58 2.29
CA LYS A 139 17.42 4.35 3.36
C LYS A 139 16.40 5.21 4.10
N ARG A 140 15.45 5.81 3.38
CA ARG A 140 14.23 6.43 3.91
C ARG A 140 13.04 5.89 3.14
N THR A 141 12.03 5.42 3.85
CA THR A 141 10.80 4.92 3.24
C THR A 141 9.62 5.76 3.73
N HIS A 142 8.83 6.24 2.81
CA HIS A 142 7.72 7.16 3.03
C HIS A 142 6.40 6.48 2.70
N LEU A 143 5.48 6.46 3.65
CA LEU A 143 4.15 5.88 3.43
C LEU A 143 3.20 6.90 2.82
N MET A 144 2.47 6.52 1.80
CA MET A 144 1.29 7.22 1.33
C MET A 144 0.08 6.30 1.40
N THR A 145 -0.89 6.63 2.25
CA THR A 145 -2.11 5.84 2.43
C THR A 145 -3.34 6.72 2.59
N GLY A 146 -4.52 6.12 2.49
CA GLY A 146 -5.76 6.84 2.57
C GLY A 146 -6.60 6.51 3.81
N TYR A 147 -7.59 7.36 4.12
CA TYR A 147 -8.55 7.13 5.17
C TYR A 147 -9.94 7.63 4.80
N VAL A 148 -10.96 7.08 5.49
CA VAL A 148 -12.36 7.53 5.39
C VAL A 148 -12.82 8.22 6.68
N HIS A 149 -12.57 7.58 7.82
CA HIS A 149 -13.11 8.00 9.11
C HIS A 149 -12.14 8.90 9.88
N LYS A 150 -12.65 10.00 10.42
CA LYS A 150 -11.88 11.04 11.12
C LYS A 150 -10.90 10.57 12.20
N PRO A 151 -11.15 9.50 12.99
CA PRO A 151 -10.21 9.06 14.02
C PRO A 151 -8.94 8.37 13.51
N TYR A 152 -8.90 7.98 12.22
CA TYR A 152 -7.81 7.14 11.69
C TYR A 152 -6.47 7.84 11.45
N PRO A 153 -6.39 9.13 11.04
CA PRO A 153 -5.10 9.74 10.73
C PRO A 153 -4.07 9.65 11.87
N PRO A 154 -4.38 10.00 13.12
CA PRO A 154 -3.40 9.86 14.21
C PRO A 154 -3.01 8.40 14.47
N ILE A 155 -3.94 7.45 14.27
CA ILE A 155 -3.66 6.01 14.39
C ILE A 155 -2.68 5.58 13.31
N TYR A 156 -2.89 5.98 12.07
CA TYR A 156 -1.99 5.66 10.96
C TYR A 156 -0.60 6.26 11.16
N THR A 157 -0.51 7.51 11.59
CA THR A 157 0.80 8.16 11.81
C THR A 157 1.60 7.46 12.91
N GLU A 158 0.96 7.08 14.02
CA GLU A 158 1.59 6.33 15.09
C GLU A 158 2.05 4.94 14.61
N LEU A 159 1.16 4.19 13.96
CA LEU A 159 1.47 2.85 13.47
C LEU A 159 2.53 2.87 12.36
N ALA A 160 2.57 3.90 11.51
CA ALA A 160 3.59 4.05 10.49
C ALA A 160 4.99 4.26 11.09
N ARG A 161 5.10 5.07 12.17
CA ARG A 161 6.36 5.18 12.92
C ARG A 161 6.80 3.84 13.49
N LEU A 162 5.89 3.11 14.12
CA LEU A 162 6.17 1.76 14.65
C LEU A 162 6.56 0.76 13.56
N ALA A 163 6.05 0.94 12.35
CA ALA A 163 6.41 0.12 11.19
C ALA A 163 7.73 0.56 10.53
N GLY A 164 8.41 1.61 11.05
CA GLY A 164 9.71 2.06 10.58
C GLY A 164 9.67 2.94 9.34
N TYR A 165 8.55 3.63 9.08
CA TYR A 165 8.52 4.66 8.02
C TYR A 165 9.12 5.96 8.51
N SER A 166 9.96 6.60 7.68
CA SER A 166 10.58 7.91 7.94
C SER A 166 9.58 9.05 7.89
N SER A 167 8.53 8.91 7.10
CA SER A 167 7.39 9.83 7.08
C SER A 167 6.13 9.14 6.60
N ALA A 168 4.98 9.75 6.85
CA ALA A 168 3.73 9.29 6.25
C ALA A 168 2.85 10.46 5.82
N MET A 169 2.14 10.26 4.71
CA MET A 169 1.05 11.10 4.24
C MET A 169 -0.24 10.28 4.26
N VAL A 170 -1.22 10.72 5.06
CA VAL A 170 -2.52 10.05 5.22
C VAL A 170 -3.61 10.93 4.61
N VAL A 171 -4.14 10.53 3.46
CA VAL A 171 -5.02 11.34 2.61
C VAL A 171 -6.48 10.99 2.84
N ARG A 172 -7.37 11.97 2.95
CA ARG A 172 -8.81 11.74 2.88
C ARG A 172 -9.22 11.50 1.43
N GLY A 173 -9.02 10.27 0.98
CA GLY A 173 -9.27 9.91 -0.40
C GLY A 173 -10.63 9.24 -0.65
N ILE A 174 -10.93 9.05 -1.93
CA ILE A 174 -12.12 8.33 -2.38
C ILE A 174 -12.06 6.90 -1.86
N GLU A 175 -13.11 6.45 -1.20
CA GLU A 175 -13.22 5.10 -0.62
C GLU A 175 -12.07 4.68 0.31
N GLY A 176 -11.32 5.65 0.83
CA GLY A 176 -10.15 5.39 1.68
C GLY A 176 -8.84 5.20 0.91
N GLY A 177 -8.83 5.49 -0.38
CA GLY A 177 -7.63 5.48 -1.19
C GLY A 177 -6.80 6.75 -1.08
N VAL A 178 -5.72 6.81 -1.83
CA VAL A 178 -4.75 7.91 -1.80
C VAL A 178 -5.15 9.09 -2.69
N ILE A 179 -6.17 8.93 -3.53
CA ILE A 179 -6.61 9.99 -4.45
C ILE A 179 -7.75 10.80 -3.81
N PRO A 180 -7.57 12.11 -3.62
CA PRO A 180 -8.60 12.97 -3.07
C PRO A 180 -9.78 13.14 -4.04
N SER A 181 -10.98 13.43 -3.50
CA SER A 181 -12.13 13.76 -4.30
C SER A 181 -11.98 15.14 -4.91
N LEU A 182 -12.34 15.30 -6.19
CA LEU A 182 -12.40 16.59 -6.86
C LEU A 182 -13.68 17.36 -6.53
N ASN A 183 -14.67 16.71 -5.91
CA ASN A 183 -15.98 17.32 -5.61
C ASN A 183 -16.04 18.00 -4.24
N GLN A 184 -14.98 17.93 -3.44
CA GLN A 184 -14.92 18.52 -2.10
C GLN A 184 -13.49 18.79 -1.68
N VAL A 185 -13.32 19.70 -0.72
CA VAL A 185 -12.02 19.92 -0.08
C VAL A 185 -11.59 18.66 0.65
N SER A 186 -10.45 18.13 0.27
CA SER A 186 -9.80 17.01 0.93
C SER A 186 -8.75 17.50 1.93
N LYS A 187 -8.56 16.71 3.00
CA LYS A 187 -7.53 16.94 4.00
C LYS A 187 -6.49 15.82 3.91
N TYR A 188 -5.26 16.14 4.20
CA TYR A 188 -4.23 15.16 4.48
C TYR A 188 -3.56 15.47 5.81
N PHE A 189 -2.97 14.46 6.39
CA PHE A 189 -2.14 14.54 7.59
C PHE A 189 -0.78 13.99 7.22
N SER A 190 0.26 14.66 7.67
CA SER A 190 1.63 14.19 7.44
C SER A 190 2.44 14.32 8.71
N TYR A 191 3.42 13.44 8.87
CA TYR A 191 4.53 13.62 9.77
C TYR A 191 5.83 13.38 9.01
N GLN A 192 6.89 13.94 9.53
CA GLN A 192 8.25 13.71 9.10
C GLN A 192 9.11 13.69 10.37
N ASP A 193 9.89 12.64 10.55
CA ASP A 193 10.85 12.53 11.65
C ASP A 193 12.22 13.08 11.22
#